data_bc5d6112d5a615c8b666a43ba4cc8956
#
_entry.id   bc5d6112d5a615c8b666a43ba4cc8956
#
_cell.length_a   1.000
_cell.length_b   1.000
_cell.length_c   1.000
_cell.angle_alpha   90.00
_cell.angle_beta   90.00
_cell.angle_gamma   90.00
#
_symmetry.space_group_name_H-M   'P 1'
#
loop_
_entity.id
_entity.type
_entity.pdbx_description
1 polymer ?
#
loop_
_entity_poly.entity_id
_entity_poly.type
_entity_poly.pdbx_seq_one_letter_code
_entity_poly.pdbx_strand_id
1 'polypeptide(L)'
;STPKPSSAASDVYKRQLVHFGGDTLPARGLYKADTEALRAFALTSPQPLPRPAAVEAAPLAGLRVPVLAAWPGADSELADALVDQRPGGIVVAGLGSGNVSTAMGQALARALERGIEVVISTAVARGEVSLAYGGEGGGATLADLGAYSAGFLRPGQARMALVTALATGTDPARLLGA
;
A
#
# COMPACT_ATOMS: atom_id res chain seq x y z
N SER A 1 13.43 -43.01 11.57
CA SER A 1 13.11 -41.75 12.21
C SER A 1 12.87 -40.70 11.13
N THR A 2 11.64 -40.22 11.02
CA THR A 2 11.26 -39.10 10.13
C THR A 2 11.99 -37.85 10.58
N PRO A 3 12.64 -37.10 9.68
CA PRO A 3 13.28 -35.85 10.03
C PRO A 3 12.23 -34.85 10.56
N LYS A 4 12.50 -34.29 11.74
CA LYS A 4 11.69 -33.20 12.28
C LYS A 4 11.77 -32.02 11.32
N PRO A 5 10.67 -31.45 10.82
CA PRO A 5 10.74 -30.26 9.97
C PRO A 5 11.48 -29.16 10.71
N SER A 6 12.44 -28.54 10.04
CA SER A 6 13.18 -27.40 10.60
C SER A 6 12.22 -26.24 10.91
N SER A 7 12.56 -25.38 11.86
CA SER A 7 11.77 -24.18 12.19
C SER A 7 11.49 -23.32 10.96
N ALA A 8 12.38 -23.30 9.97
CA ALA A 8 12.18 -22.66 8.68
C ALA A 8 11.02 -23.25 7.88
N ALA A 9 10.81 -24.59 7.93
CA ALA A 9 9.69 -25.22 7.27
C ALA A 9 8.34 -24.88 7.95
N SER A 10 8.31 -24.69 9.26
CA SER A 10 7.08 -24.27 9.97
C SER A 10 6.67 -22.84 9.65
N ASP A 11 7.61 -21.96 9.30
CA ASP A 11 7.31 -20.58 8.88
C ASP A 11 6.78 -20.49 7.45
N VAL A 12 7.16 -21.43 6.57
CA VAL A 12 6.64 -21.52 5.20
C VAL A 12 5.13 -21.76 5.19
N TYR A 13 4.60 -22.58 6.10
CA TYR A 13 3.14 -22.84 6.19
C TYR A 13 2.32 -21.67 6.71
N LYS A 14 2.96 -20.62 7.25
CA LYS A 14 2.31 -19.44 7.80
C LYS A 14 2.28 -18.25 6.84
N ARG A 15 2.88 -18.36 5.65
CA ARG A 15 3.01 -17.24 4.71
C ARG A 15 2.49 -17.63 3.34
N GLN A 16 1.86 -16.69 2.64
CA GLN A 16 1.60 -16.82 1.21
C GLN A 16 2.93 -16.63 0.46
N LEU A 17 3.23 -17.57 -0.43
CA LEU A 17 4.43 -17.55 -1.25
C LEU A 17 4.05 -17.52 -2.73
N VAL A 18 4.90 -16.90 -3.54
CA VAL A 18 4.86 -16.95 -5.00
C VAL A 18 6.07 -17.73 -5.46
N HIS A 19 5.84 -18.83 -6.18
CA HIS A 19 6.89 -19.59 -6.84
C HIS A 19 6.87 -19.29 -8.35
N PHE A 20 7.94 -18.69 -8.86
CA PHE A 20 8.05 -18.30 -10.26
C PHE A 20 9.51 -18.22 -10.70
N GLY A 21 9.83 -18.72 -11.89
CA GLY A 21 11.16 -18.67 -12.48
C GLY A 21 12.26 -19.33 -11.64
N GLY A 22 11.90 -20.32 -10.83
CA GLY A 22 12.81 -21.03 -9.91
C GLY A 22 13.00 -20.34 -8.55
N ASP A 23 12.45 -19.16 -8.35
CA ASP A 23 12.48 -18.45 -7.07
C ASP A 23 11.18 -18.70 -6.28
N THR A 24 11.30 -18.74 -4.94
CA THR A 24 10.14 -18.79 -4.03
C THR A 24 10.23 -17.60 -3.10
N LEU A 25 9.32 -16.65 -3.25
CA LEU A 25 9.34 -15.38 -2.56
C LEU A 25 8.06 -15.17 -1.74
N PRO A 26 8.13 -14.44 -0.59
CA PRO A 26 6.92 -14.06 0.14
C PRO A 26 6.05 -13.14 -0.73
N ALA A 27 4.73 -13.39 -0.71
CA ALA A 27 3.79 -12.59 -1.52
C ALA A 27 3.66 -11.15 -1.02
N ARG A 28 3.80 -10.90 0.29
CA ARG A 28 3.72 -9.55 0.86
C ARG A 28 5.00 -8.77 0.55
N GLY A 29 4.85 -7.59 -0.03
CA GLY A 29 5.96 -6.78 -0.52
C GLY A 29 6.57 -7.28 -1.83
N LEU A 30 5.91 -8.21 -2.52
CA LEU A 30 6.33 -8.68 -3.83
C LEU A 30 5.84 -7.73 -4.93
N TYR A 31 6.69 -7.45 -5.91
CA TYR A 31 6.31 -6.73 -7.12
C TYR A 31 6.93 -7.40 -8.35
N LYS A 32 6.29 -7.21 -9.50
CA LYS A 32 6.85 -7.65 -10.78
C LYS A 32 7.85 -6.60 -11.25
N ALA A 33 9.14 -6.96 -11.25
CA ALA A 33 10.24 -6.07 -11.58
C ALA A 33 10.54 -6.02 -13.09
N ASP A 34 10.10 -7.03 -13.81
CA ASP A 34 10.32 -7.16 -15.26
C ASP A 34 9.10 -7.82 -15.90
N THR A 35 8.75 -7.40 -17.13
CA THR A 35 7.59 -7.91 -17.86
C THR A 35 7.82 -9.28 -18.48
N GLU A 36 9.07 -9.63 -18.83
CA GLU A 36 9.42 -10.79 -19.65
C GLU A 36 10.44 -11.72 -18.99
N ALA A 37 11.30 -11.20 -18.10
CA ALA A 37 12.37 -12.00 -17.49
C ALA A 37 11.83 -13.25 -16.79
N LEU A 38 12.56 -14.35 -16.89
CA LEU A 38 12.24 -15.59 -16.20
C LEU A 38 12.19 -15.39 -14.67
N ARG A 39 13.10 -14.57 -14.12
CA ARG A 39 13.09 -14.13 -12.72
C ARG A 39 12.48 -12.73 -12.64
N ALA A 40 11.17 -12.65 -12.85
CA ALA A 40 10.46 -11.40 -13.03
C ALA A 40 10.06 -10.69 -11.72
N PHE A 41 10.18 -11.35 -10.56
CA PHE A 41 9.70 -10.81 -9.30
C PHE A 41 10.84 -10.41 -8.36
N ALA A 42 10.59 -9.36 -7.58
CA ALA A 42 11.49 -8.86 -6.55
C ALA A 42 10.72 -8.37 -5.33
N LEU A 43 11.43 -8.15 -4.21
CA LEU A 43 10.84 -7.63 -2.98
C LEU A 43 11.09 -6.12 -2.85
N THR A 44 10.10 -5.42 -2.32
CA THR A 44 10.16 -3.98 -2.02
C THR A 44 11.01 -3.68 -0.78
N SER A 45 11.11 -4.65 0.14
CA SER A 45 11.89 -4.59 1.39
C SER A 45 13.09 -5.52 1.33
N PRO A 46 14.22 -5.17 1.96
CA PRO A 46 15.38 -6.06 2.12
C PRO A 46 15.10 -7.24 3.07
N GLN A 47 14.10 -7.12 3.93
CA GLN A 47 13.65 -8.14 4.88
C GLN A 47 12.22 -8.58 4.55
N PRO A 48 11.86 -9.85 4.81
CA PRO A 48 10.48 -10.31 4.69
C PRO A 48 9.57 -9.48 5.60
N LEU A 49 8.48 -8.96 5.04
CA LEU A 49 7.51 -8.17 5.81
C LEU A 49 6.71 -9.05 6.77
N PRO A 50 6.38 -8.56 7.96
CA PRO A 50 5.55 -9.29 8.91
C PRO A 50 4.14 -9.52 8.33
N ARG A 51 3.56 -10.66 8.66
CA ARG A 51 2.17 -10.94 8.33
C ARG A 51 1.27 -10.20 9.32
N PRO A 52 0.28 -9.41 8.86
CA PRO A 52 -0.71 -8.84 9.76
C PRO A 52 -1.55 -9.93 10.43
N ALA A 53 -2.14 -9.61 11.57
CA ALA A 53 -3.10 -10.49 12.22
C ALA A 53 -4.26 -10.85 11.26
N ALA A 54 -4.78 -12.05 11.38
CA ALA A 54 -5.93 -12.47 10.61
C ALA A 54 -7.15 -11.59 10.96
N VAL A 55 -7.96 -11.31 9.96
CA VAL A 55 -9.26 -10.65 10.11
C VAL A 55 -10.36 -11.61 9.65
N GLU A 56 -11.57 -11.40 10.11
CA GLU A 56 -12.72 -12.17 9.65
C GLU A 56 -12.99 -11.89 8.17
N ALA A 57 -13.53 -12.90 7.48
CA ALA A 57 -13.90 -12.74 6.09
C ALA A 57 -15.11 -11.80 5.96
N ALA A 58 -15.01 -10.82 5.07
CA ALA A 58 -16.08 -9.87 4.81
C ALA A 58 -16.26 -9.66 3.30
N PRO A 59 -17.49 -9.36 2.83
CA PRO A 59 -17.72 -9.03 1.43
C PRO A 59 -16.99 -7.75 1.02
N LEU A 60 -16.32 -7.76 -0.11
CA LEU A 60 -15.65 -6.59 -0.67
C LEU A 60 -16.51 -5.84 -1.70
N ALA A 61 -17.66 -6.39 -2.05
CA ALA A 61 -18.56 -5.81 -3.06
C ALA A 61 -19.05 -4.42 -2.62
N GLY A 62 -19.06 -3.48 -3.57
CA GLY A 62 -19.51 -2.10 -3.32
C GLY A 62 -18.44 -1.17 -2.73
N LEU A 63 -17.32 -1.69 -2.23
CA LEU A 63 -16.22 -0.87 -1.74
C LEU A 63 -15.39 -0.31 -2.92
N ARG A 64 -15.26 1.01 -2.94
CA ARG A 64 -14.46 1.71 -3.95
C ARG A 64 -13.21 2.29 -3.28
N VAL A 65 -12.07 1.83 -3.77
CA VAL A 65 -10.74 2.35 -3.38
C VAL A 65 -9.91 2.50 -4.65
N PRO A 66 -9.96 3.65 -5.32
CA PRO A 66 -9.14 3.95 -6.49
C PRO A 66 -7.67 4.10 -6.11
N VAL A 67 -6.78 3.93 -7.10
CA VAL A 67 -5.37 4.29 -7.03
C VAL A 67 -5.16 5.55 -7.85
N LEU A 68 -4.64 6.60 -7.21
CA LEU A 68 -4.30 7.88 -7.83
C LEU A 68 -2.79 7.95 -8.02
N ALA A 69 -2.33 8.07 -9.25
CA ALA A 69 -0.91 8.25 -9.54
C ALA A 69 -0.53 9.74 -9.47
N ALA A 70 0.59 10.02 -8.80
CA ALA A 70 1.22 11.34 -8.81
C ALA A 70 2.32 11.40 -9.87
N TRP A 71 2.47 12.58 -10.50
CA TRP A 71 3.57 12.92 -11.39
C TRP A 71 4.05 14.35 -11.12
N PRO A 72 5.28 14.71 -11.52
CA PRO A 72 5.77 16.08 -11.35
C PRO A 72 4.86 17.10 -12.04
N GLY A 73 4.38 18.11 -11.29
CA GLY A 73 3.44 19.11 -11.79
C GLY A 73 1.99 18.65 -11.94
N ALA A 74 1.61 17.51 -11.36
CA ALA A 74 0.21 17.08 -11.33
C ALA A 74 -0.67 18.17 -10.69
N ASP A 75 -1.78 18.50 -11.34
CA ASP A 75 -2.83 19.34 -10.79
C ASP A 75 -3.72 18.56 -9.80
N SER A 76 -4.79 19.19 -9.33
CA SER A 76 -5.74 18.58 -8.41
C SER A 76 -6.94 17.92 -9.11
N GLU A 77 -7.13 18.09 -10.41
CA GLU A 77 -8.38 17.75 -11.10
C GLU A 77 -8.81 16.28 -10.89
N LEU A 78 -7.87 15.34 -11.07
CA LEU A 78 -8.18 13.92 -10.86
C LEU A 78 -8.45 13.60 -9.38
N ALA A 79 -7.70 14.22 -8.46
CA ALA A 79 -7.92 14.06 -7.04
C ALA A 79 -9.28 14.61 -6.62
N ASP A 80 -9.63 15.82 -7.06
CA ASP A 80 -10.93 16.44 -6.78
C ASP A 80 -12.09 15.62 -7.35
N ALA A 81 -11.96 15.13 -8.59
CA ALA A 81 -12.97 14.24 -9.20
C ALA A 81 -13.18 12.95 -8.40
N LEU A 82 -12.11 12.39 -7.80
CA LEU A 82 -12.23 11.24 -6.91
C LEU A 82 -12.90 11.60 -5.59
N VAL A 83 -12.52 12.71 -4.98
CA VAL A 83 -13.10 13.21 -3.71
C VAL A 83 -14.60 13.45 -3.86
N ASP A 84 -15.05 14.02 -4.96
CA ASP A 84 -16.46 14.29 -5.23
C ASP A 84 -17.30 13.01 -5.41
N GLN A 85 -16.67 11.92 -5.86
CA GLN A 85 -17.30 10.60 -5.96
C GLN A 85 -17.43 9.88 -4.60
N ARG A 86 -16.86 10.41 -3.53
CA ARG A 86 -16.89 9.87 -2.17
C ARG A 86 -16.55 8.37 -2.09
N PRO A 87 -15.38 7.92 -2.56
CA PRO A 87 -14.95 6.54 -2.37
C PRO A 87 -14.73 6.27 -0.87
N GLY A 88 -14.70 5.02 -0.46
CA GLY A 88 -14.36 4.65 0.91
C GLY A 88 -12.90 4.96 1.27
N GLY A 89 -12.01 5.01 0.28
CA GLY A 89 -10.62 5.40 0.44
C GLY A 89 -9.92 5.66 -0.88
N ILE A 90 -8.74 6.27 -0.82
CA ILE A 90 -7.86 6.56 -1.96
C ILE A 90 -6.47 6.08 -1.62
N VAL A 91 -5.84 5.31 -2.51
CA VAL A 91 -4.42 4.98 -2.43
C VAL A 91 -3.66 5.85 -3.40
N VAL A 92 -2.63 6.52 -2.94
CA VAL A 92 -1.80 7.41 -3.75
C VAL A 92 -0.50 6.73 -4.12
N ALA A 93 -0.19 6.62 -5.40
CA ALA A 93 1.14 6.25 -5.90
C ALA A 93 1.99 7.51 -6.00
N GLY A 94 2.57 7.94 -4.88
CA GLY A 94 3.34 9.16 -4.74
C GLY A 94 4.72 9.10 -5.40
N LEU A 95 5.40 10.23 -5.44
CA LEU A 95 6.77 10.39 -5.90
C LEU A 95 7.75 10.12 -4.75
N GLY A 96 8.88 9.54 -5.06
CA GLY A 96 9.92 9.26 -4.07
C GLY A 96 9.37 8.52 -2.85
N SER A 97 9.50 9.09 -1.67
CA SER A 97 9.03 8.53 -0.40
C SER A 97 7.55 8.84 -0.07
N GLY A 98 6.73 9.15 -1.09
CA GLY A 98 5.30 9.38 -0.92
C GLY A 98 4.87 10.84 -1.08
N ASN A 99 5.66 11.69 -1.75
CA ASN A 99 5.30 13.08 -2.00
C ASN A 99 4.35 13.22 -3.19
N VAL A 100 3.58 14.30 -3.17
CA VAL A 100 2.69 14.72 -4.25
C VAL A 100 2.90 16.22 -4.54
N SER A 101 2.29 16.75 -5.60
CA SER A 101 2.23 18.20 -5.81
C SER A 101 1.42 18.90 -4.73
N THR A 102 1.68 20.17 -4.48
CA THR A 102 0.89 21.02 -3.56
C THR A 102 -0.62 20.92 -3.86
N ALA A 103 -1.00 21.07 -5.14
CA ALA A 103 -2.41 21.02 -5.55
C ALA A 103 -3.07 19.68 -5.23
N MET A 104 -2.38 18.58 -5.52
CA MET A 104 -2.87 17.23 -5.18
C MET A 104 -2.92 17.02 -3.65
N GLY A 105 -1.91 17.52 -2.90
CA GLY A 105 -1.89 17.45 -1.45
C GLY A 105 -3.09 18.15 -0.80
N GLN A 106 -3.44 19.35 -1.28
CA GLN A 106 -4.64 20.06 -0.84
C GLN A 106 -5.94 19.30 -1.14
N ALA A 107 -6.04 18.66 -2.30
CA ALA A 107 -7.19 17.80 -2.62
C ALA A 107 -7.30 16.57 -1.71
N LEU A 108 -6.16 15.95 -1.38
CA LEU A 108 -6.12 14.82 -0.44
C LEU A 108 -6.44 15.24 1.00
N ALA A 109 -6.04 16.44 1.41
CA ALA A 109 -6.45 17.02 2.70
C ALA A 109 -7.99 17.15 2.77
N ARG A 110 -8.62 17.69 1.70
CA ARG A 110 -10.09 17.73 1.60
C ARG A 110 -10.74 16.32 1.62
N ALA A 111 -10.08 15.31 1.08
CA ALA A 111 -10.54 13.91 1.18
C ALA A 111 -10.61 13.46 2.64
N LEU A 112 -9.53 13.67 3.39
CA LEU A 112 -9.44 13.32 4.82
C LEU A 112 -10.50 14.06 5.64
N GLU A 113 -10.69 15.38 5.43
CA GLU A 113 -11.73 16.18 6.07
C GLU A 113 -13.15 15.64 5.80
N ARG A 114 -13.37 15.00 4.65
CA ARG A 114 -14.65 14.37 4.29
C ARG A 114 -14.78 12.91 4.76
N GLY A 115 -13.83 12.41 5.55
CA GLY A 115 -13.82 11.05 6.08
C GLY A 115 -13.46 9.98 5.04
N ILE A 116 -12.79 10.36 3.96
CA ILE A 116 -12.26 9.42 2.97
C ILE A 116 -10.87 8.97 3.45
N GLU A 117 -10.68 7.67 3.62
CA GLU A 117 -9.39 7.12 4.05
C GLU A 117 -8.32 7.32 2.96
N VAL A 118 -7.16 7.83 3.33
CA VAL A 118 -6.05 8.06 2.40
C VAL A 118 -4.83 7.25 2.80
N VAL A 119 -4.32 6.46 1.86
CA VAL A 119 -3.07 5.70 2.05
C VAL A 119 -2.04 6.20 1.05
N ILE A 120 -0.91 6.65 1.57
CA ILE A 120 0.22 7.09 0.76
C ILE A 120 1.15 5.91 0.50
N SER A 121 1.27 5.52 -0.74
CA SER A 121 2.22 4.56 -1.28
C SER A 121 3.18 5.29 -2.24
N THR A 122 3.96 4.57 -3.01
CA THR A 122 4.90 5.15 -3.97
C THR A 122 4.94 4.38 -5.28
N ALA A 123 5.26 5.09 -6.38
CA ALA A 123 5.59 4.51 -7.67
C ALA A 123 7.01 3.91 -7.69
N VAL A 124 7.86 4.25 -6.73
CA VAL A 124 9.24 3.72 -6.64
C VAL A 124 9.20 2.23 -6.28
N ALA A 125 9.98 1.43 -7.01
CA ALA A 125 9.93 -0.03 -6.89
C ALA A 125 10.36 -0.56 -5.52
N ARG A 126 11.33 0.06 -4.85
CA ARG A 126 11.92 -0.40 -3.58
C ARG A 126 12.00 0.72 -2.55
N GLY A 127 12.01 0.35 -1.30
CA GLY A 127 12.15 1.27 -0.18
C GLY A 127 10.83 1.53 0.52
N GLU A 128 10.93 2.10 1.69
CA GLU A 128 9.80 2.42 2.55
C GLU A 128 9.22 3.79 2.22
N VAL A 129 7.91 3.92 2.37
CA VAL A 129 7.23 5.21 2.36
C VAL A 129 7.28 5.78 3.78
N SER A 130 8.25 6.66 4.04
CA SER A 130 8.53 7.15 5.40
C SER A 130 7.71 8.38 5.82
N LEU A 131 7.01 9.03 4.88
CA LEU A 131 6.25 10.27 5.11
C LEU A 131 7.07 11.35 5.85
N ALA A 132 8.35 11.48 5.50
CA ALA A 132 9.30 12.31 6.25
C ALA A 132 9.29 13.80 5.84
N TYR A 133 8.71 14.14 4.70
CA TYR A 133 8.77 15.49 4.15
C TYR A 133 7.51 16.28 4.49
N GLY A 134 7.70 17.49 5.03
CA GLY A 134 6.65 18.46 5.28
C GLY A 134 6.29 19.31 4.05
N GLY A 135 5.41 20.30 4.25
CA GLY A 135 4.88 21.17 3.20
C GLY A 135 3.56 20.66 2.62
N GLU A 136 2.85 21.49 1.85
CA GLU A 136 1.47 21.23 1.41
C GLU A 136 1.28 19.98 0.52
N GLY A 137 2.34 19.48 -0.10
CA GLY A 137 2.35 18.20 -0.84
C GLY A 137 3.20 17.14 -0.16
N GLY A 138 3.68 17.39 1.05
CA GLY A 138 4.54 16.48 1.80
C GLY A 138 3.77 15.40 2.53
N GLY A 139 4.34 14.20 2.55
CA GLY A 139 3.73 13.05 3.20
C GLY A 139 3.52 13.24 4.70
N ALA A 140 4.43 13.95 5.40
CA ALA A 140 4.30 14.25 6.84
C ALA A 140 3.06 15.09 7.12
N THR A 141 2.81 16.15 6.32
CA THR A 141 1.62 16.99 6.47
C THR A 141 0.32 16.19 6.26
N LEU A 142 0.30 15.28 5.29
CA LEU A 142 -0.87 14.41 5.08
C LEU A 142 -1.02 13.39 6.22
N ALA A 143 0.08 12.88 6.78
CA ALA A 143 0.03 11.99 7.95
C ALA A 143 -0.53 12.70 9.20
N ASP A 144 -0.15 13.95 9.44
CA ASP A 144 -0.69 14.78 10.53
C ASP A 144 -2.22 14.99 10.39
N LEU A 145 -2.73 14.95 9.16
CA LEU A 145 -4.17 15.00 8.85
C LEU A 145 -4.87 13.64 8.90
N GLY A 146 -4.14 12.56 9.15
CA GLY A 146 -4.68 11.20 9.29
C GLY A 146 -4.44 10.26 8.09
N ALA A 147 -3.61 10.64 7.12
CA ALA A 147 -3.23 9.70 6.06
C ALA A 147 -2.29 8.61 6.59
N TYR A 148 -2.48 7.38 6.10
CA TYR A 148 -1.64 6.23 6.45
C TYR A 148 -0.45 6.10 5.51
N SER A 149 0.68 5.66 6.05
CA SER A 149 1.78 5.14 5.23
C SER A 149 1.48 3.72 4.76
N ALA A 150 1.78 3.42 3.51
CA ALA A 150 1.79 2.05 3.01
C ALA A 150 3.06 1.27 3.41
N GLY A 151 4.04 1.92 4.03
CA GLY A 151 5.34 1.33 4.35
C GLY A 151 5.99 0.75 3.09
N PHE A 152 6.21 -0.55 3.08
CA PHE A 152 6.77 -1.26 1.94
C PHE A 152 5.73 -1.78 0.93
N LEU A 153 4.44 -1.58 1.14
CA LEU A 153 3.42 -2.05 0.19
C LEU A 153 3.30 -1.11 -1.01
N ARG A 154 3.38 -1.67 -2.21
CA ARG A 154 3.13 -0.93 -3.45
C ARG A 154 1.62 -0.70 -3.63
N PRO A 155 1.20 0.26 -4.49
CA PRO A 155 -0.19 0.71 -4.55
C PRO A 155 -1.23 -0.41 -4.66
N GLY A 156 -0.95 -1.46 -5.43
CA GLY A 156 -1.85 -2.61 -5.55
C GLY A 156 -2.07 -3.37 -4.24
N GLN A 157 -1.00 -3.63 -3.48
CA GLN A 157 -1.10 -4.32 -2.20
C GLN A 157 -1.66 -3.41 -1.10
N ALA A 158 -1.26 -2.13 -1.07
CA ALA A 158 -1.81 -1.12 -0.18
C ALA A 158 -3.33 -0.97 -0.38
N ARG A 159 -3.78 -0.97 -1.64
CA ARG A 159 -5.20 -0.96 -1.99
C ARG A 159 -5.95 -2.16 -1.41
N MET A 160 -5.41 -3.37 -1.56
CA MET A 160 -6.05 -4.56 -1.01
C MET A 160 -6.10 -4.53 0.52
N ALA A 161 -5.04 -4.04 1.18
CA ALA A 161 -5.05 -3.83 2.64
C ALA A 161 -6.15 -2.85 3.06
N LEU A 162 -6.27 -1.70 2.38
CA LEU A 162 -7.30 -0.69 2.69
C LEU A 162 -8.72 -1.21 2.42
N VAL A 163 -8.96 -1.87 1.28
CA VAL A 163 -10.27 -2.48 0.98
C VAL A 163 -10.66 -3.49 2.06
N THR A 164 -9.71 -4.32 2.50
CA THR A 164 -9.94 -5.30 3.56
C THR A 164 -10.24 -4.61 4.90
N ALA A 165 -9.49 -3.56 5.24
CA ALA A 165 -9.72 -2.78 6.46
C ALA A 165 -11.12 -2.18 6.48
N LEU A 166 -11.55 -1.54 5.40
CA LEU A 166 -12.90 -0.97 5.25
C LEU A 166 -14.00 -2.03 5.34
N ALA A 167 -13.79 -3.20 4.71
CA ALA A 167 -14.77 -4.29 4.73
C ALA A 167 -14.98 -4.87 6.13
N THR A 168 -13.92 -4.93 6.93
CA THR A 168 -13.93 -5.60 8.24
C THR A 168 -14.05 -4.63 9.41
N GLY A 169 -14.07 -3.32 9.17
CA GLY A 169 -14.01 -2.30 10.22
C GLY A 169 -12.70 -2.31 11.01
N THR A 170 -11.63 -2.88 10.42
CA THR A 170 -10.30 -2.93 11.03
C THR A 170 -9.55 -1.64 10.74
N ASP A 171 -8.77 -1.15 11.70
CA ASP A 171 -7.86 -0.03 11.49
C ASP A 171 -6.88 -0.34 10.33
N PRO A 172 -6.81 0.51 9.27
CA PRO A 172 -5.92 0.32 8.14
C PRO A 172 -4.45 0.14 8.54
N ALA A 173 -3.96 0.83 9.58
CA ALA A 173 -2.58 0.72 10.07
C ALA A 173 -2.20 -0.73 10.40
N ARG A 174 -3.12 -1.51 10.98
CA ARG A 174 -2.88 -2.92 11.35
C ARG A 174 -2.62 -3.82 10.13
N LEU A 175 -3.18 -3.49 8.97
CA LEU A 175 -3.03 -4.27 7.74
C LEU A 175 -1.91 -3.73 6.85
N LEU A 176 -1.62 -2.45 6.93
CA LEU A 176 -0.52 -1.82 6.20
C LEU A 176 0.85 -2.17 6.81
N GLY A 177 0.90 -2.43 8.11
CA GLY A 177 2.15 -2.77 8.82
C GLY A 177 2.99 -1.54 9.11
N ALA A 178 2.35 -0.39 9.28
CA ALA A 178 2.96 0.85 9.75
C ALA A 178 3.02 0.86 11.27
#